data_dada7f5abcc77c60de62f2f7fa1ffd28
#
_entry.id   dada7f5abcc77c60de62f2f7fa1ffd28
#
_cell.length_a   1.000
_cell.length_b   1.000
_cell.length_c   1.000
_cell.angle_alpha   90.00
_cell.angle_beta   90.00
_cell.angle_gamma   90.00
#
_symmetry.space_group_name_H-M   'P 1'
#
loop_
_entity.id
_entity.type
_entity.pdbx_description
1 polymer ?
#
loop_
_entity_poly.entity_id
_entity_poly.type
_entity_poly.pdbx_seq_one_letter_code
_entity_poly.pdbx_strand_id
1 'polypeptide(L)'
;MEAFYRTHAYLVEHTNAPVRRDLMDEIDWNDRLIGIKGTRGVGKTTFLLQYAKEKFGTDRSCLFINMNNFYFSGHGIVEFAAEFQRRGGKVLLIDQVFKHPDWSKELRLCYDRFPNLKIVFTGSSVMRLKEENLELRDIVKSYNLRGFSFREYLNLQTGMKFRSYSLEEILSNHEQIAKGILSKVR
;
A
#
# COMPACT_ATOMS: atom_id res chain seq x y z
N MET A 1 -17.57 6.55 12.21
CA MET A 1 -16.47 5.57 12.41
C MET A 1 -16.94 4.12 12.35
N GLU A 2 -17.98 3.68 13.03
CA GLU A 2 -18.35 2.25 13.09
C GLU A 2 -18.64 1.62 11.72
N ALA A 3 -19.28 2.36 10.82
CA ALA A 3 -19.48 1.89 9.44
C ALA A 3 -18.17 1.65 8.69
N PHE A 4 -17.16 2.50 8.91
CA PHE A 4 -15.83 2.33 8.30
C PHE A 4 -15.12 1.10 8.85
N TYR A 5 -15.20 0.82 10.16
CA TYR A 5 -14.62 -0.40 10.74
C TYR A 5 -15.29 -1.67 10.18
N ARG A 6 -16.61 -1.67 10.01
CA ARG A 6 -17.32 -2.80 9.39
C ARG A 6 -16.88 -3.03 7.95
N THR A 7 -16.79 -1.95 7.17
CA THR A 7 -16.32 -2.02 5.78
C THR A 7 -14.86 -2.52 5.72
N HIS A 8 -13.99 -2.00 6.57
CA HIS A 8 -12.60 -2.43 6.67
C HIS A 8 -12.50 -3.92 6.98
N ALA A 9 -13.18 -4.40 8.02
CA ALA A 9 -13.18 -5.81 8.42
C ALA A 9 -13.65 -6.71 7.27
N TYR A 10 -14.77 -6.36 6.64
CA TYR A 10 -15.29 -7.09 5.49
C TYR A 10 -14.27 -7.16 4.35
N LEU A 11 -13.65 -6.03 3.96
CA LEU A 11 -12.69 -6.00 2.87
C LEU A 11 -11.42 -6.79 3.20
N VAL A 12 -10.91 -6.69 4.41
CA VAL A 12 -9.72 -7.44 4.85
C VAL A 12 -9.98 -8.95 4.86
N GLU A 13 -11.11 -9.39 5.40
CA GLU A 13 -11.48 -10.79 5.42
C GLU A 13 -11.62 -11.39 4.01
N HIS A 14 -12.27 -10.66 3.11
CA HIS A 14 -12.54 -11.11 1.74
C HIS A 14 -11.41 -10.81 0.74
N THR A 15 -10.35 -10.11 1.17
CA THR A 15 -9.19 -9.91 0.31
C THR A 15 -8.44 -11.22 0.13
N ASN A 16 -8.39 -11.65 -1.13
CA ASN A 16 -7.57 -12.77 -1.58
C ASN A 16 -6.56 -12.27 -2.60
N ALA A 17 -5.30 -12.10 -2.17
CA ALA A 17 -4.20 -11.76 -3.05
C ALA A 17 -3.44 -13.03 -3.39
N PRO A 18 -3.55 -13.55 -4.64
CA PRO A 18 -2.93 -14.81 -5.03
C PRO A 18 -1.39 -14.75 -5.02
N VAL A 19 -0.85 -13.54 -5.11
CA VAL A 19 0.59 -13.28 -5.06
C VAL A 19 0.88 -12.18 -4.07
N ARG A 20 1.81 -12.44 -3.17
CA ARG A 20 2.37 -11.39 -2.30
C ARG A 20 3.40 -10.60 -3.11
N ARG A 21 3.19 -9.29 -3.20
CA ARG A 21 4.03 -8.40 -3.99
C ARG A 21 5.37 -8.18 -3.31
N ASP A 22 6.46 -8.23 -4.09
CA ASP A 22 7.83 -8.02 -3.61
C ASP A 22 8.00 -6.65 -2.93
N LEU A 23 7.31 -5.62 -3.42
CA LEU A 23 7.29 -4.29 -2.83
C LEU A 23 6.90 -4.30 -1.33
N MET A 24 6.15 -5.31 -0.85
CA MET A 24 5.76 -5.44 0.55
C MET A 24 6.99 -5.56 1.48
N ASP A 25 8.08 -6.16 0.97
CA ASP A 25 9.34 -6.34 1.70
C ASP A 25 10.34 -5.19 1.44
N GLU A 26 10.13 -4.38 0.41
CA GLU A 26 11.01 -3.26 0.05
C GLU A 26 10.65 -1.97 0.82
N ILE A 27 9.39 -1.84 1.27
CA ILE A 27 8.91 -0.65 1.98
C ILE A 27 9.46 -0.65 3.41
N ASP A 28 10.07 0.48 3.82
CA ASP A 28 10.30 0.74 5.23
C ASP A 28 8.98 1.16 5.90
N TRP A 29 8.34 0.19 6.53
CA TRP A 29 7.07 0.40 7.22
C TRP A 29 7.19 1.20 8.52
N ASN A 30 8.40 1.65 8.90
CA ASN A 30 8.58 2.54 10.05
C ASN A 30 8.32 4.01 9.68
N ASP A 31 8.40 4.35 8.40
CA ASP A 31 8.05 5.69 7.92
C ASP A 31 6.60 6.06 8.27
N ARG A 32 6.40 7.32 8.66
CA ARG A 32 5.08 7.80 9.11
C ARG A 32 4.15 8.20 7.97
N LEU A 33 4.69 8.62 6.83
CA LEU A 33 3.91 9.00 5.65
C LEU A 33 4.46 8.30 4.41
N ILE A 34 3.72 7.30 3.93
CA ILE A 34 4.11 6.45 2.82
C ILE A 34 3.13 6.63 1.66
N GLY A 35 3.64 7.03 0.49
CA GLY A 35 2.88 7.16 -0.74
C GLY A 35 3.16 6.02 -1.72
N ILE A 36 2.13 5.26 -2.09
CA ILE A 36 2.22 4.16 -3.06
C ILE A 36 1.60 4.61 -4.38
N LYS A 37 2.44 4.83 -5.38
CA LYS A 37 2.04 5.18 -6.75
C LYS A 37 1.91 3.93 -7.62
N GLY A 38 1.16 4.03 -8.69
CA GLY A 38 1.09 2.98 -9.70
C GLY A 38 -0.05 3.21 -10.67
N THR A 39 0.02 2.58 -11.84
CA THR A 39 -1.01 2.66 -12.86
C THR A 39 -2.36 2.15 -12.36
N ARG A 40 -3.43 2.56 -13.04
CA ARG A 40 -4.77 2.03 -12.74
C ARG A 40 -4.77 0.51 -13.00
N GLY A 41 -5.40 -0.26 -12.11
CA GLY A 41 -5.51 -1.71 -12.24
C GLY A 41 -4.30 -2.51 -11.74
N VAL A 42 -3.19 -1.87 -11.31
CA VAL A 42 -1.97 -2.58 -10.85
C VAL A 42 -2.11 -3.28 -9.50
N GLY A 43 -3.25 -3.08 -8.80
CA GLY A 43 -3.54 -3.75 -7.52
C GLY A 43 -3.21 -2.94 -6.27
N LYS A 44 -3.16 -1.60 -6.33
CA LYS A 44 -2.86 -0.75 -5.16
C LYS A 44 -3.82 -0.95 -3.98
N THR A 45 -5.10 -1.01 -4.26
CA THR A 45 -6.15 -1.29 -3.25
C THR A 45 -5.92 -2.64 -2.58
N THR A 46 -5.71 -3.69 -3.39
CA THR A 46 -5.39 -5.05 -2.90
C THR A 46 -4.12 -5.06 -2.06
N PHE A 47 -3.10 -4.30 -2.49
CA PHE A 47 -1.84 -4.18 -1.76
C PHE A 47 -2.03 -3.59 -0.35
N LEU A 48 -2.81 -2.50 -0.22
CA LEU A 48 -3.12 -1.93 1.09
C LEU A 48 -3.91 -2.90 1.98
N LEU A 49 -4.91 -3.57 1.41
CA LEU A 49 -5.73 -4.53 2.14
C LEU A 49 -4.92 -5.78 2.55
N GLN A 50 -4.00 -6.23 1.70
CA GLN A 50 -3.08 -7.32 2.04
C GLN A 50 -2.15 -6.92 3.19
N TYR A 51 -1.60 -5.71 3.18
CA TYR A 51 -0.81 -5.18 4.29
C TYR A 51 -1.62 -5.14 5.59
N ALA A 52 -2.86 -4.64 5.53
CA ALA A 52 -3.75 -4.64 6.69
C ALA A 52 -3.99 -6.06 7.21
N LYS A 53 -4.29 -7.01 6.31
CA LYS A 53 -4.55 -8.42 6.65
C LYS A 53 -3.35 -9.09 7.32
N GLU A 54 -2.14 -8.88 6.76
CA GLU A 54 -0.91 -9.51 7.26
C GLU A 54 -0.45 -8.95 8.62
N LYS A 55 -0.65 -7.65 8.85
CA LYS A 55 -0.08 -6.96 10.02
C LYS A 55 -1.06 -6.73 11.15
N PHE A 56 -2.34 -6.57 10.84
CA PHE A 56 -3.35 -6.14 11.81
C PHE A 56 -4.59 -7.05 11.81
N GLY A 57 -4.86 -7.79 10.74
CA GLY A 57 -6.12 -8.48 10.60
C GLY A 57 -7.29 -7.50 10.67
N THR A 58 -8.18 -7.70 11.64
CA THR A 58 -9.33 -6.80 11.91
C THR A 58 -9.13 -5.91 13.13
N ASP A 59 -7.88 -5.78 13.61
CA ASP A 59 -7.57 -4.88 14.73
C ASP A 59 -7.90 -3.43 14.38
N ARG A 60 -8.67 -2.79 15.24
CA ARG A 60 -9.15 -1.41 15.06
C ARG A 60 -8.05 -0.34 15.13
N SER A 61 -6.83 -0.72 15.46
CA SER A 61 -5.66 0.19 15.35
C SER A 61 -5.24 0.50 13.92
N CYS A 62 -5.72 -0.30 12.94
CA CYS A 62 -5.57 -0.07 11.50
C CYS A 62 -6.93 0.14 10.85
N LEU A 63 -7.04 1.12 9.95
CA LEU A 63 -8.27 1.39 9.24
C LEU A 63 -8.00 1.72 7.77
N PHE A 64 -8.66 0.99 6.87
CA PHE A 64 -8.68 1.29 5.43
C PHE A 64 -9.89 2.17 5.10
N ILE A 65 -9.63 3.24 4.36
CA ILE A 65 -10.67 4.13 3.80
C ILE A 65 -10.40 4.39 2.33
N ASN A 66 -11.47 4.67 1.56
CA ASN A 66 -11.38 5.05 0.16
C ASN A 66 -11.98 6.44 -0.03
N MET A 67 -11.25 7.34 -0.70
CA MET A 67 -11.68 8.72 -0.91
C MET A 67 -12.87 8.87 -1.87
N ASN A 68 -13.31 7.81 -2.55
CA ASN A 68 -14.59 7.82 -3.28
C ASN A 68 -15.81 7.66 -2.36
N ASN A 69 -15.63 7.41 -1.06
CA ASN A 69 -16.73 7.34 -0.13
C ASN A 69 -17.39 8.71 0.00
N PHE A 70 -18.71 8.77 -0.15
CA PHE A 70 -19.52 10.00 -0.11
C PHE A 70 -19.30 10.82 1.18
N TYR A 71 -18.94 10.20 2.27
CA TYR A 71 -18.58 10.88 3.51
C TYR A 71 -17.54 12.00 3.28
N PHE A 72 -16.52 11.74 2.44
CA PHE A 72 -15.44 12.69 2.17
C PHE A 72 -15.79 13.82 1.20
N SER A 73 -17.02 13.86 0.68
CA SER A 73 -17.50 15.02 -0.07
C SER A 73 -17.82 16.23 0.83
N GLY A 74 -18.01 16.01 2.13
CA GLY A 74 -18.29 17.06 3.11
C GLY A 74 -17.39 17.05 4.35
N HIS A 75 -16.41 16.12 4.43
CA HIS A 75 -15.53 15.96 5.59
C HIS A 75 -14.08 15.82 5.16
N GLY A 76 -13.18 16.47 5.90
CA GLY A 76 -11.73 16.43 5.63
C GLY A 76 -11.04 15.17 6.18
N ILE A 77 -9.85 14.92 5.63
CA ILE A 77 -8.97 13.84 6.11
C ILE A 77 -8.47 14.14 7.53
N VAL A 78 -8.19 15.41 7.85
CA VAL A 78 -7.69 15.83 9.18
C VAL A 78 -8.72 15.56 10.26
N GLU A 79 -9.99 15.91 10.01
CA GLU A 79 -11.10 15.66 10.94
C GLU A 79 -11.27 14.16 11.19
N PHE A 80 -11.26 13.38 10.11
CA PHE A 80 -11.37 11.92 10.19
C PHE A 80 -10.21 11.30 10.96
N ALA A 81 -8.97 11.72 10.66
CA ALA A 81 -7.77 11.24 11.33
C ALA A 81 -7.76 11.56 12.83
N ALA A 82 -8.24 12.75 13.23
CA ALA A 82 -8.39 13.14 14.62
C ALA A 82 -9.35 12.22 15.37
N GLU A 83 -10.51 11.92 14.78
CA GLU A 83 -11.49 11.00 15.36
C GLU A 83 -10.95 9.57 15.45
N PHE A 84 -10.26 9.11 14.39
CA PHE A 84 -9.65 7.80 14.36
C PHE A 84 -8.59 7.64 15.47
N GLN A 85 -7.68 8.62 15.61
CA GLN A 85 -6.64 8.59 16.64
C GLN A 85 -7.23 8.64 18.06
N ARG A 86 -8.28 9.45 18.30
CA ARG A 86 -8.97 9.48 19.61
C ARG A 86 -9.54 8.11 20.03
N ARG A 87 -9.85 7.25 19.06
CA ARG A 87 -10.33 5.88 19.27
C ARG A 87 -9.21 4.85 19.35
N GLY A 88 -7.95 5.27 19.44
CA GLY A 88 -6.78 4.38 19.53
C GLY A 88 -6.23 3.95 18.18
N GLY A 89 -6.66 4.57 17.08
CA GLY A 89 -6.14 4.33 15.73
C GLY A 89 -4.66 4.71 15.61
N LYS A 90 -3.89 3.86 14.94
CA LYS A 90 -2.43 4.01 14.75
C LYS A 90 -2.03 4.06 13.29
N VAL A 91 -2.73 3.34 12.42
CA VAL A 91 -2.40 3.24 10.99
C VAL A 91 -3.63 3.51 10.14
N LEU A 92 -3.58 4.57 9.34
CA LEU A 92 -4.64 4.93 8.41
C LEU A 92 -4.20 4.65 6.98
N LEU A 93 -4.93 3.77 6.30
CA LEU A 93 -4.71 3.40 4.91
C LEU A 93 -5.72 4.14 4.03
N ILE A 94 -5.23 5.05 3.18
CA ILE A 94 -6.08 5.92 2.36
C ILE A 94 -5.95 5.54 0.89
N ASP A 95 -6.98 4.96 0.33
CA ASP A 95 -7.01 4.62 -1.09
C ASP A 95 -7.55 5.77 -1.95
N GLN A 96 -6.92 5.99 -3.12
CA GLN A 96 -7.26 7.01 -4.10
C GLN A 96 -7.27 8.44 -3.51
N VAL A 97 -6.23 8.81 -2.76
CA VAL A 97 -6.15 10.09 -2.03
C VAL A 97 -6.43 11.32 -2.90
N PHE A 98 -6.04 11.28 -4.18
CA PHE A 98 -6.22 12.37 -5.16
C PHE A 98 -7.70 12.71 -5.48
N LYS A 99 -8.64 11.90 -5.01
CA LYS A 99 -10.08 12.19 -5.14
C LYS A 99 -10.55 13.25 -4.15
N HIS A 100 -9.81 13.46 -3.07
CA HIS A 100 -10.09 14.53 -2.12
C HIS A 100 -9.41 15.83 -2.59
N PRO A 101 -10.11 16.96 -2.68
CA PRO A 101 -9.48 18.26 -2.89
C PRO A 101 -8.53 18.54 -1.70
N ASP A 102 -7.49 19.32 -1.93
CA ASP A 102 -6.48 19.69 -0.90
C ASP A 102 -5.84 18.52 -0.12
N TRP A 103 -5.92 17.29 -0.64
CA TRP A 103 -5.43 16.08 0.02
C TRP A 103 -3.98 16.20 0.52
N SER A 104 -3.11 16.85 -0.23
CA SER A 104 -1.70 16.98 0.12
C SER A 104 -1.48 17.90 1.32
N LYS A 105 -2.21 19.02 1.38
CA LYS A 105 -2.22 19.92 2.53
C LYS A 105 -2.78 19.24 3.78
N GLU A 106 -3.86 18.48 3.62
CA GLU A 106 -4.44 17.76 4.73
C GLU A 106 -3.55 16.62 5.24
N LEU A 107 -2.84 15.92 4.37
CA LEU A 107 -1.83 14.93 4.79
C LEU A 107 -0.67 15.60 5.54
N ARG A 108 -0.22 16.79 5.11
CA ARG A 108 0.77 17.58 5.85
C ARG A 108 0.26 17.92 7.23
N LEU A 109 -0.96 18.43 7.35
CA LEU A 109 -1.56 18.76 8.64
C LEU A 109 -1.71 17.52 9.54
N CYS A 110 -2.07 16.37 8.99
CA CYS A 110 -2.12 15.12 9.74
C CYS A 110 -0.73 14.74 10.27
N TYR A 111 0.29 14.83 9.42
CA TYR A 111 1.66 14.52 9.80
C TYR A 111 2.18 15.41 10.95
N ASP A 112 1.87 16.71 10.91
CA ASP A 112 2.32 17.67 11.92
C ASP A 112 1.51 17.53 13.24
N ARG A 113 0.19 17.30 13.15
CA ARG A 113 -0.70 17.27 14.32
C ARG A 113 -0.75 15.93 15.04
N PHE A 114 -0.51 14.82 14.34
CA PHE A 114 -0.68 13.46 14.86
C PHE A 114 0.63 12.66 14.81
N PRO A 115 1.60 12.94 15.69
CA PRO A 115 2.94 12.33 15.63
C PRO A 115 2.94 10.79 15.77
N ASN A 116 1.91 10.22 16.39
CA ASN A 116 1.78 8.78 16.58
C ASN A 116 0.91 8.10 15.50
N LEU A 117 0.41 8.86 14.51
CA LEU A 117 -0.36 8.32 13.41
C LEU A 117 0.54 8.06 12.21
N LYS A 118 0.48 6.83 11.70
CA LYS A 118 1.05 6.45 10.41
C LYS A 118 -0.03 6.53 9.34
N ILE A 119 0.32 7.12 8.20
CA ILE A 119 -0.57 7.18 7.04
C ILE A 119 0.12 6.53 5.85
N VAL A 120 -0.57 5.58 5.22
CA VAL A 120 -0.18 4.98 3.95
C VAL A 120 -1.26 5.30 2.94
N PHE A 121 -0.90 5.94 1.84
CA PHE A 121 -1.90 6.34 0.84
C PHE A 121 -1.54 5.88 -0.57
N THR A 122 -2.56 5.72 -1.41
CA THR A 122 -2.35 5.40 -2.83
C THR A 122 -2.64 6.59 -3.73
N GLY A 123 -1.84 6.68 -4.80
CA GLY A 123 -1.99 7.68 -5.85
C GLY A 123 -1.83 7.11 -7.25
N SER A 124 -2.09 7.94 -8.26
CA SER A 124 -1.83 7.62 -9.67
C SER A 124 -0.32 7.57 -9.95
N SER A 125 0.07 6.83 -11.00
CA SER A 125 1.47 6.78 -11.46
C SER A 125 1.98 8.12 -11.96
N VAL A 126 1.11 8.97 -12.48
CA VAL A 126 1.46 10.32 -12.97
C VAL A 126 1.65 11.34 -11.86
N MET A 127 1.30 11.01 -10.60
CA MET A 127 1.51 11.92 -9.48
C MET A 127 3.01 12.07 -9.19
N ARG A 128 3.50 13.29 -9.33
CA ARG A 128 4.84 13.70 -8.91
C ARG A 128 4.76 14.19 -7.46
N LEU A 129 4.74 13.23 -6.52
CA LEU A 129 4.44 13.53 -5.11
C LEU A 129 5.35 14.59 -4.50
N LYS A 130 6.62 14.60 -4.88
CA LYS A 130 7.60 15.55 -4.32
C LYS A 130 7.73 16.85 -5.11
N GLU A 131 7.51 16.78 -6.42
CA GLU A 131 7.67 17.91 -7.32
C GLU A 131 6.45 18.83 -7.35
N GLU A 132 5.25 18.21 -7.33
CA GLU A 132 3.97 18.93 -7.47
C GLU A 132 3.30 19.24 -6.14
N ASN A 133 3.73 18.57 -5.03
CA ASN A 133 3.18 18.76 -3.68
C ASN A 133 4.32 19.16 -2.73
N LEU A 134 4.68 20.42 -2.78
CA LEU A 134 5.80 20.96 -2.00
C LEU A 134 5.67 20.72 -0.51
N GLU A 135 4.45 20.73 0.01
CA GLU A 135 4.13 20.46 1.40
C GLU A 135 4.45 19.03 1.87
N LEU A 136 4.56 18.07 0.94
CA LEU A 136 4.90 16.68 1.26
C LEU A 136 6.36 16.31 0.96
N ARG A 137 7.10 17.19 0.31
CA ARG A 137 8.41 16.91 -0.26
C ARG A 137 9.42 16.34 0.74
N ASP A 138 9.43 16.87 1.94
CA ASP A 138 10.35 16.55 3.03
C ASP A 138 9.92 15.40 3.91
N ILE A 139 8.62 15.02 3.87
CA ILE A 139 8.03 14.05 4.79
C ILE A 139 7.55 12.76 4.16
N VAL A 140 7.25 12.75 2.83
CA VAL A 140 6.72 11.56 2.17
C VAL A 140 7.82 10.62 1.68
N LYS A 141 7.66 9.34 1.96
CA LYS A 141 8.40 8.25 1.28
C LYS A 141 7.53 7.67 0.18
N SER A 142 8.02 7.75 -1.05
CA SER A 142 7.25 7.37 -2.24
C SER A 142 7.78 6.10 -2.85
N TYR A 143 6.88 5.14 -3.04
CA TYR A 143 7.17 3.85 -3.69
C TYR A 143 6.28 3.67 -4.93
N ASN A 144 6.76 2.90 -5.90
CA ASN A 144 6.04 2.65 -7.14
C ASN A 144 5.66 1.19 -7.27
N LEU A 145 4.37 0.89 -7.12
CA LEU A 145 3.82 -0.43 -7.38
C LEU A 145 3.68 -0.61 -8.89
N ARG A 146 4.55 -1.42 -9.47
CA ARG A 146 4.58 -1.77 -10.90
C ARG A 146 3.67 -2.97 -11.19
N GLY A 147 3.54 -3.35 -12.45
CA GLY A 147 2.99 -4.65 -12.83
C GLY A 147 3.76 -5.81 -12.19
N PHE A 148 3.25 -7.02 -12.32
CA PHE A 148 3.97 -8.18 -11.81
C PHE A 148 5.37 -8.27 -12.40
N SER A 149 6.37 -8.53 -11.55
CA SER A 149 7.67 -9.01 -12.00
C SER A 149 7.52 -10.41 -12.61
N PHE A 150 8.49 -10.83 -13.40
CA PHE A 150 8.47 -12.20 -13.95
C PHE A 150 8.38 -13.26 -12.85
N ARG A 151 9.08 -13.06 -11.74
CA ARG A 151 9.00 -13.95 -10.57
C ARG A 151 7.61 -13.98 -9.94
N GLU A 152 6.99 -12.81 -9.71
CA GLU A 152 5.63 -12.72 -9.18
C GLU A 152 4.62 -13.41 -10.13
N TYR A 153 4.80 -13.26 -11.44
CA TYR A 153 4.00 -13.94 -12.44
C TYR A 153 4.18 -15.46 -12.39
N LEU A 154 5.40 -15.97 -12.28
CA LEU A 154 5.67 -17.40 -12.11
C LEU A 154 5.05 -17.94 -10.82
N ASN A 155 5.15 -17.21 -9.71
CA ASN A 155 4.52 -17.56 -8.45
C ASN A 155 3.00 -17.67 -8.60
N LEU A 156 2.39 -16.75 -9.36
CA LEU A 156 0.96 -16.78 -9.65
C LEU A 156 0.56 -18.01 -10.47
N GLN A 157 1.30 -18.32 -11.54
CA GLN A 157 0.99 -19.43 -12.45
C GLN A 157 1.19 -20.80 -11.82
N THR A 158 2.21 -20.95 -10.98
CA THR A 158 2.60 -22.25 -10.45
C THR A 158 2.09 -22.51 -9.03
N GLY A 159 1.62 -21.49 -8.32
CA GLY A 159 1.34 -21.55 -6.89
C GLY A 159 2.60 -21.74 -6.03
N MET A 160 3.78 -21.65 -6.60
CA MET A 160 5.06 -21.82 -5.92
C MET A 160 5.63 -20.46 -5.49
N LYS A 161 6.60 -20.49 -4.58
CA LYS A 161 7.36 -19.32 -4.15
C LYS A 161 8.79 -19.42 -4.65
N PHE A 162 9.08 -18.86 -5.83
CA PHE A 162 10.43 -18.76 -6.35
C PHE A 162 11.23 -17.72 -5.58
N ARG A 163 12.48 -18.04 -5.23
CA ARG A 163 13.39 -17.09 -4.59
C ARG A 163 13.95 -16.08 -5.60
N SER A 164 14.43 -14.96 -5.12
CA SER A 164 15.27 -14.05 -5.91
C SER A 164 16.70 -14.62 -6.00
N TYR A 165 17.35 -14.28 -7.10
CA TYR A 165 18.76 -14.60 -7.33
C TYR A 165 19.52 -13.28 -7.50
N SER A 166 20.71 -13.19 -6.94
CA SER A 166 21.61 -12.07 -7.20
C SER A 166 22.13 -12.13 -8.63
N LEU A 167 22.65 -11.00 -9.15
CA LEU A 167 23.28 -10.98 -10.46
C LEU A 167 24.46 -11.94 -10.52
N GLU A 168 25.25 -12.01 -9.47
CA GLU A 168 26.40 -12.92 -9.36
C GLU A 168 25.98 -14.39 -9.41
N GLU A 169 24.92 -14.78 -8.69
CA GLU A 169 24.35 -16.13 -8.77
C GLU A 169 23.87 -16.47 -10.18
N ILE A 170 23.20 -15.52 -10.85
CA ILE A 170 22.72 -15.72 -12.22
C ILE A 170 23.90 -15.89 -13.18
N LEU A 171 24.92 -15.04 -13.11
CA LEU A 171 26.07 -15.12 -13.99
C LEU A 171 26.87 -16.45 -13.82
N SER A 172 26.96 -16.91 -12.55
CA SER A 172 27.73 -18.14 -12.25
C SER A 172 26.95 -19.42 -12.53
N ASN A 173 25.62 -19.44 -12.42
CA ASN A 173 24.81 -20.66 -12.40
C ASN A 173 23.53 -20.58 -13.26
N HIS A 174 23.46 -19.71 -14.26
CA HIS A 174 22.24 -19.44 -15.02
C HIS A 174 21.57 -20.70 -15.62
N GLU A 175 22.35 -21.65 -16.13
CA GLU A 175 21.81 -22.89 -16.72
C GLU A 175 21.07 -23.74 -15.67
N GLN A 176 21.66 -23.91 -14.49
CA GLN A 176 21.04 -24.70 -13.41
C GLN A 176 19.80 -24.03 -12.88
N ILE A 177 19.84 -22.69 -12.73
CA ILE A 177 18.69 -21.88 -12.32
C ILE A 177 17.57 -22.02 -13.34
N ALA A 178 17.87 -21.85 -14.63
CA ALA A 178 16.91 -21.99 -15.71
C ALA A 178 16.28 -23.40 -15.76
N LYS A 179 17.08 -24.46 -15.68
CA LYS A 179 16.59 -25.84 -15.63
C LYS A 179 15.68 -26.07 -14.42
N GLY A 180 16.07 -25.55 -13.25
CA GLY A 180 15.28 -25.64 -12.01
C GLY A 180 13.91 -24.93 -12.09
N ILE A 181 13.85 -23.78 -12.77
CA ILE A 181 12.58 -23.06 -13.00
C ILE A 181 11.74 -23.79 -14.04
N LEU A 182 12.33 -24.15 -15.21
CA LEU A 182 11.61 -24.80 -16.30
C LEU A 182 11.01 -26.16 -15.90
N SER A 183 11.67 -26.91 -15.02
CA SER A 183 11.12 -28.18 -14.51
C SER A 183 9.86 -28.02 -13.67
N LYS A 184 9.60 -26.83 -13.14
CA LYS A 184 8.44 -26.53 -12.27
C LYS A 184 7.30 -25.80 -13.00
N VAL A 185 7.56 -25.30 -14.20
CA VAL A 185 6.60 -24.51 -14.99
C VAL A 185 5.92 -25.32 -16.09
N ARG A 186 6.28 -26.57 -16.23
CA ARG A 186 5.73 -27.51 -17.23
C ARG A 186 4.37 -28.06 -16.83
#